data_79ff67d3ec770afe21afae8782ed0567
#
_entry.id   79ff67d3ec770afe21afae8782ed0567
#
_cell.length_a   1.000
_cell.length_b   1.000
_cell.length_c   1.000
_cell.angle_alpha   90.00
_cell.angle_beta   90.00
_cell.angle_gamma   90.00
#
_symmetry.space_group_name_H-M   'P 1'
#
loop_
_entity.id
_entity.type
_entity.pdbx_description
1 polymer ?
#
loop_
_entity_poly.entity_id
_entity_poly.type
_entity_poly.pdbx_seq_one_letter_code
_entity_poly.pdbx_strand_id
1 'polypeptide(L)'
;MSANDDRDPLFRYDDPVFADERLLEITHLPGPDRIVGRDEQMQRVADALNPAIFGSEPNHLFIFGKTGTGKSLISRSVTKRVISEAGRDGVTVKYAFIDCGEQNTEASIIKTIAQLVNEPDQSGINVPDRGLGTGDYYKRLWQAIDRCTDVTIVILDEIDMLEDDEVLRKLSRAGENRRISDSSIGIIGISNKIDFPDHLSERVKSSLSRDELVFSPYDANQLVEILEKRRDAFHDGVLSDDVIPLTAALAAQEHGDARKAIDILRNAGRIAKKQTDTHVTAEHVRDAKEKTEADRFNELIEGSPQQAKAILYSLTLLTENSSQKEFPTKIIYNQYKQIAKQLDFDVLSERRVQEILQEQNFLNVIQSEREGRGRGRGAHAKHRLLENPSIVKKVLLRDARLAPLEDVETGSSTSGHTPGSGPKSGAQADSPTDSSDQP
;
A
#
# COMPACT_ATOMS: atom_id res chain seq x y z
N MET A 1 -46.42 -14.72 -15.23
CA MET A 1 -45.39 -15.72 -15.52
C MET A 1 -44.07 -14.96 -15.58
N SER A 2 -43.25 -15.19 -14.58
CA SER A 2 -42.05 -14.38 -14.29
C SER A 2 -40.89 -14.79 -15.21
N ALA A 3 -40.22 -13.82 -15.81
CA ALA A 3 -39.09 -13.97 -16.73
C ALA A 3 -37.77 -14.40 -16.02
N ASN A 4 -37.87 -15.14 -14.92
CA ASN A 4 -36.72 -15.42 -14.04
C ASN A 4 -36.26 -16.88 -14.05
N ASP A 5 -36.72 -17.71 -14.99
CA ASP A 5 -36.56 -19.17 -14.90
C ASP A 5 -35.47 -19.77 -15.81
N ASP A 6 -34.62 -18.88 -16.40
CA ASP A 6 -33.56 -19.33 -17.37
C ASP A 6 -32.14 -18.97 -16.91
N ARG A 7 -31.95 -18.66 -15.65
CA ARG A 7 -30.63 -18.31 -15.10
C ARG A 7 -29.90 -19.54 -14.61
N ASP A 8 -28.59 -19.63 -14.96
CA ASP A 8 -27.73 -20.73 -14.55
C ASP A 8 -27.59 -20.78 -13.01
N PRO A 9 -27.95 -21.91 -12.35
CA PRO A 9 -27.89 -22.05 -10.89
C PRO A 9 -26.47 -21.99 -10.31
N LEU A 10 -25.44 -22.03 -11.14
CA LEU A 10 -24.04 -21.85 -10.70
C LEU A 10 -23.72 -20.42 -10.27
N PHE A 11 -24.52 -19.44 -10.71
CA PHE A 11 -24.26 -18.03 -10.45
C PHE A 11 -25.25 -17.45 -9.44
N ARG A 12 -24.74 -16.57 -8.57
CA ARG A 12 -25.60 -15.74 -7.71
C ARG A 12 -25.90 -14.45 -8.45
N TYR A 13 -27.15 -14.13 -8.63
CA TYR A 13 -27.61 -12.95 -9.38
C TYR A 13 -27.96 -11.78 -8.46
N ASP A 14 -28.04 -12.02 -7.16
CA ASP A 14 -28.31 -11.01 -6.15
C ASP A 14 -27.13 -10.92 -5.19
N ASP A 15 -26.76 -9.70 -4.84
CA ASP A 15 -25.76 -9.42 -3.82
C ASP A 15 -26.51 -8.99 -2.54
N PRO A 16 -26.46 -9.77 -1.45
CA PRO A 16 -27.19 -9.42 -0.23
C PRO A 16 -26.56 -8.25 0.57
N VAL A 17 -25.31 -7.89 0.25
CA VAL A 17 -24.52 -6.91 1.01
C VAL A 17 -24.33 -5.63 0.22
N PHE A 18 -23.87 -5.74 -1.03
CA PHE A 18 -23.53 -4.56 -1.84
C PHE A 18 -24.66 -4.17 -2.80
N ALA A 19 -25.03 -2.89 -2.76
CA ALA A 19 -25.84 -2.26 -3.79
C ALA A 19 -24.97 -1.88 -5.01
N ASP A 20 -23.77 -1.32 -4.78
CA ASP A 20 -22.75 -1.05 -5.80
C ASP A 20 -21.35 -1.08 -5.21
N GLU A 21 -20.69 -2.23 -5.25
CA GLU A 21 -19.34 -2.41 -4.70
C GLU A 21 -18.29 -1.52 -5.40
N ARG A 22 -18.52 -1.09 -6.66
CA ARG A 22 -17.57 -0.25 -7.42
C ARG A 22 -17.32 1.10 -6.74
N LEU A 23 -18.25 1.62 -5.94
CA LEU A 23 -18.08 2.85 -5.17
C LEU A 23 -16.96 2.75 -4.10
N LEU A 24 -16.55 1.54 -3.76
CA LEU A 24 -15.45 1.24 -2.83
C LEU A 24 -14.16 0.84 -3.55
N GLU A 25 -14.09 0.95 -4.88
CA GLU A 25 -12.85 0.67 -5.61
C GLU A 25 -11.89 1.86 -5.51
N ILE A 26 -10.60 1.56 -5.33
CA ILE A 26 -9.55 2.58 -5.26
C ILE A 26 -9.44 3.36 -6.58
N THR A 27 -9.73 2.69 -7.69
CA THR A 27 -9.73 3.29 -9.04
C THR A 27 -10.95 4.19 -9.30
N HIS A 28 -12.00 4.06 -8.50
CA HIS A 28 -13.19 4.86 -8.64
C HIS A 28 -12.91 6.33 -8.26
N LEU A 29 -13.12 7.24 -9.22
CA LEU A 29 -13.05 8.68 -8.98
C LEU A 29 -14.42 9.16 -8.47
N PRO A 30 -14.54 9.48 -7.17
CA PRO A 30 -15.80 9.96 -6.61
C PRO A 30 -16.17 11.32 -7.21
N GLY A 31 -17.48 11.59 -7.25
CA GLY A 31 -17.99 12.91 -7.57
C GLY A 31 -17.51 13.98 -6.57
N PRO A 32 -17.56 15.27 -6.93
CA PRO A 32 -17.09 16.35 -6.07
C PRO A 32 -17.77 16.40 -4.70
N ASP A 33 -19.03 16.02 -4.63
CA ASP A 33 -19.87 15.93 -3.43
C ASP A 33 -19.42 14.87 -2.41
N ARG A 34 -18.57 13.94 -2.86
CA ARG A 34 -18.00 12.86 -2.02
C ARG A 34 -16.57 13.13 -1.56
N ILE A 35 -15.99 14.27 -1.95
CA ILE A 35 -14.68 14.71 -1.49
C ILE A 35 -14.86 15.45 -0.16
N VAL A 36 -14.12 15.06 0.85
CA VAL A 36 -14.25 15.55 2.23
C VAL A 36 -12.93 16.14 2.71
N GLY A 37 -13.02 17.29 3.41
CA GLY A 37 -11.91 17.88 4.15
C GLY A 37 -10.71 18.28 3.29
N ARG A 38 -10.95 18.64 2.01
CA ARG A 38 -9.91 19.04 1.06
C ARG A 38 -10.25 20.35 0.31
N ASP A 39 -11.16 21.14 0.83
CA ASP A 39 -11.62 22.36 0.16
C ASP A 39 -10.47 23.34 -0.09
N GLU A 40 -9.59 23.56 0.89
CA GLU A 40 -8.41 24.41 0.76
C GLU A 40 -7.44 23.85 -0.30
N GLN A 41 -7.17 22.55 -0.26
CA GLN A 41 -6.28 21.90 -1.23
C GLN A 41 -6.87 21.96 -2.64
N MET A 42 -8.18 21.74 -2.78
CA MET A 42 -8.87 21.87 -4.07
C MET A 42 -8.78 23.28 -4.60
N GLN A 43 -8.97 24.31 -3.74
CA GLN A 43 -8.87 25.70 -4.14
C GLN A 43 -7.43 26.05 -4.58
N ARG A 44 -6.42 25.62 -3.83
CA ARG A 44 -5.00 25.83 -4.20
C ARG A 44 -4.64 25.20 -5.54
N VAL A 45 -5.10 23.98 -5.82
CA VAL A 45 -4.92 23.35 -7.14
C VAL A 45 -5.69 24.09 -8.22
N ALA A 46 -6.91 24.54 -7.93
CA ALA A 46 -7.71 25.32 -8.86
C ALA A 46 -7.04 26.67 -9.20
N ASP A 47 -6.52 27.38 -8.19
CA ASP A 47 -5.83 28.66 -8.39
C ASP A 47 -4.59 28.49 -9.27
N ALA A 48 -3.82 27.44 -9.08
CA ALA A 48 -2.65 27.12 -9.91
C ALA A 48 -3.03 26.82 -11.38
N LEU A 49 -4.16 26.13 -11.60
CA LEU A 49 -4.63 25.76 -12.93
C LEU A 49 -5.55 26.79 -13.59
N ASN A 50 -6.03 27.80 -12.86
CA ASN A 50 -7.00 28.78 -13.35
C ASN A 50 -6.58 29.47 -14.66
N PRO A 51 -5.30 29.82 -14.92
CA PRO A 51 -4.90 30.41 -16.19
C PRO A 51 -5.24 29.55 -17.40
N ALA A 52 -5.28 28.19 -17.26
CA ALA A 52 -5.61 27.28 -18.34
C ALA A 52 -7.05 27.48 -18.87
N ILE A 53 -7.97 27.97 -18.06
CA ILE A 53 -9.36 28.24 -18.49
C ILE A 53 -9.38 29.29 -19.60
N PHE A 54 -8.40 30.20 -19.60
CA PHE A 54 -8.26 31.30 -20.56
C PHE A 54 -7.19 31.02 -21.62
N GLY A 55 -6.74 29.77 -21.77
CA GLY A 55 -5.67 29.40 -22.72
C GLY A 55 -4.27 29.89 -22.34
N SER A 56 -4.07 30.36 -21.11
CA SER A 56 -2.78 30.83 -20.60
C SER A 56 -2.04 29.74 -19.84
N GLU A 57 -0.71 29.91 -19.71
CA GLU A 57 0.16 28.94 -19.01
C GLU A 57 -0.22 28.81 -17.54
N PRO A 58 -0.56 27.59 -17.07
CA PRO A 58 -0.82 27.32 -15.67
C PRO A 58 0.46 27.39 -14.82
N ASN A 59 0.32 27.69 -13.53
CA ASN A 59 1.43 27.55 -12.60
C ASN A 59 1.77 26.07 -12.39
N HIS A 60 3.08 25.78 -12.35
CA HIS A 60 3.54 24.46 -11.96
C HIS A 60 3.34 24.25 -10.45
N LEU A 61 2.84 23.09 -10.04
CA LEU A 61 2.51 22.80 -8.66
C LEU A 61 3.14 21.49 -8.20
N PHE A 62 3.77 21.49 -7.03
CA PHE A 62 4.22 20.28 -6.36
C PHE A 62 3.35 19.95 -5.17
N ILE A 63 2.89 18.70 -5.10
CA ILE A 63 1.98 18.20 -4.08
C ILE A 63 2.66 17.09 -3.28
N PHE A 64 2.78 17.31 -1.96
CA PHE A 64 3.43 16.38 -1.05
C PHE A 64 2.46 15.84 -0.01
N GLY A 65 2.77 14.68 0.54
CA GLY A 65 2.01 14.08 1.64
C GLY A 65 2.04 12.56 1.60
N LYS A 66 1.65 11.93 2.69
CA LYS A 66 1.61 10.46 2.77
C LYS A 66 0.64 9.85 1.77
N THR A 67 0.80 8.55 1.52
CA THR A 67 -0.15 7.75 0.72
C THR A 67 -1.57 7.86 1.30
N GLY A 68 -2.58 7.80 0.43
CA GLY A 68 -3.99 7.82 0.83
C GLY A 68 -4.54 9.16 1.32
N THR A 69 -3.76 10.26 1.23
CA THR A 69 -4.22 11.61 1.63
C THR A 69 -5.03 12.36 0.57
N GLY A 70 -5.25 11.76 -0.60
CA GLY A 70 -6.11 12.31 -1.65
C GLY A 70 -5.39 13.17 -2.71
N LYS A 71 -4.04 13.22 -2.74
CA LYS A 71 -3.26 14.04 -3.69
C LYS A 71 -3.67 13.82 -5.15
N SER A 72 -3.54 12.59 -5.62
CA SER A 72 -3.84 12.21 -7.02
C SER A 72 -5.32 12.37 -7.35
N LEU A 73 -6.21 12.11 -6.37
CA LEU A 73 -7.64 12.31 -6.49
C LEU A 73 -7.98 13.79 -6.73
N ILE A 74 -7.47 14.69 -5.90
CA ILE A 74 -7.75 16.13 -5.99
C ILE A 74 -7.18 16.69 -7.28
N SER A 75 -5.92 16.37 -7.61
CA SER A 75 -5.28 16.81 -8.86
C SER A 75 -6.11 16.44 -10.08
N ARG A 76 -6.55 15.18 -10.18
CA ARG A 76 -7.38 14.70 -11.30
C ARG A 76 -8.78 15.30 -11.30
N SER A 77 -9.41 15.44 -10.12
CA SER A 77 -10.76 15.99 -10.00
C SER A 77 -10.80 17.47 -10.42
N VAL A 78 -9.85 18.28 -9.93
CA VAL A 78 -9.77 19.70 -10.27
C VAL A 78 -9.40 19.88 -11.75
N THR A 79 -8.45 19.09 -12.28
CA THR A 79 -8.07 19.15 -13.70
C THR A 79 -9.26 18.86 -14.63
N LYS A 80 -10.09 17.85 -14.31
CA LYS A 80 -11.31 17.57 -15.07
C LYS A 80 -12.30 18.75 -15.06
N ARG A 81 -12.42 19.46 -13.94
CA ARG A 81 -13.27 20.65 -13.85
C ARG A 81 -12.70 21.78 -14.70
N VAL A 82 -11.39 22.03 -14.66
CA VAL A 82 -10.74 23.01 -15.53
C VAL A 82 -10.99 22.73 -17.01
N ILE A 83 -10.86 21.48 -17.45
CA ILE A 83 -11.16 21.08 -18.82
C ILE A 83 -12.61 21.39 -19.21
N SER A 84 -13.56 21.09 -18.30
CA SER A 84 -14.98 21.37 -18.53
C SER A 84 -15.25 22.87 -18.62
N GLU A 85 -14.65 23.68 -17.76
CA GLU A 85 -14.84 25.14 -17.77
C GLU A 85 -14.17 25.79 -18.99
N ALA A 86 -12.93 25.42 -19.29
CA ALA A 86 -12.20 25.92 -20.47
C ALA A 86 -12.94 25.63 -21.78
N GLY A 87 -13.55 24.44 -21.89
CA GLY A 87 -14.33 24.05 -23.07
C GLY A 87 -15.58 24.92 -23.32
N ARG A 88 -16.12 25.59 -22.28
CA ARG A 88 -17.25 26.54 -22.42
C ARG A 88 -16.85 27.79 -23.21
N ASP A 89 -15.58 28.19 -23.06
CA ASP A 89 -15.03 29.37 -23.74
C ASP A 89 -14.26 29.01 -25.02
N GLY A 90 -14.37 27.75 -25.46
CA GLY A 90 -13.71 27.25 -26.68
C GLY A 90 -12.21 27.00 -26.55
N VAL A 91 -11.68 26.95 -25.33
CA VAL A 91 -10.28 26.63 -25.03
C VAL A 91 -10.10 25.12 -24.91
N THR A 92 -9.20 24.56 -25.69
CA THR A 92 -8.90 23.13 -25.69
C THR A 92 -7.84 22.77 -24.67
N VAL A 93 -8.26 22.28 -23.52
CA VAL A 93 -7.36 21.78 -22.46
C VAL A 93 -7.35 20.26 -22.49
N LYS A 94 -6.16 19.66 -22.58
CA LYS A 94 -5.96 18.21 -22.41
C LYS A 94 -5.08 17.93 -21.21
N TYR A 95 -5.17 16.70 -20.69
CA TYR A 95 -4.28 16.28 -19.62
C TYR A 95 -3.71 14.89 -19.86
N ALA A 96 -2.51 14.68 -19.32
CA ALA A 96 -1.88 13.38 -19.22
C ALA A 96 -1.64 13.07 -17.75
N PHE A 97 -2.07 11.88 -17.32
CA PHE A 97 -1.76 11.35 -15.97
C PHE A 97 -0.77 10.20 -16.13
N ILE A 98 0.39 10.32 -15.51
CA ILE A 98 1.48 9.35 -15.56
C ILE A 98 1.78 8.89 -14.14
N ASP A 99 1.79 7.59 -13.94
CA ASP A 99 2.30 6.94 -12.74
C ASP A 99 3.80 6.65 -12.95
N CYS A 100 4.65 7.41 -12.25
CA CYS A 100 6.11 7.27 -12.37
C CYS A 100 6.63 6.02 -11.65
N GLY A 101 5.83 5.38 -10.80
CA GLY A 101 6.15 4.06 -10.25
C GLY A 101 6.14 2.96 -11.32
N GLU A 102 5.22 3.05 -12.29
CA GLU A 102 5.16 2.13 -13.42
C GLU A 102 6.01 2.58 -14.61
N GLN A 103 6.13 3.89 -14.84
CA GLN A 103 6.80 4.49 -15.99
C GLN A 103 7.81 5.55 -15.51
N ASN A 104 9.02 5.13 -15.18
CA ASN A 104 10.05 5.99 -14.56
C ASN A 104 11.09 6.53 -15.52
N THR A 105 11.14 6.05 -16.77
CA THR A 105 12.12 6.55 -17.76
C THR A 105 11.59 7.71 -18.56
N GLU A 106 12.46 8.67 -18.89
CA GLU A 106 12.12 9.83 -19.71
C GLU A 106 11.40 9.43 -21.01
N ALA A 107 11.90 8.40 -21.71
CA ALA A 107 11.33 7.94 -22.98
C ALA A 107 9.90 7.39 -22.82
N SER A 108 9.63 6.62 -21.77
CA SER A 108 8.30 6.05 -21.52
C SER A 108 7.27 7.14 -21.18
N ILE A 109 7.66 8.08 -20.33
CA ILE A 109 6.81 9.21 -19.91
C ILE A 109 6.43 10.06 -21.11
N ILE A 110 7.41 10.53 -21.89
CA ILE A 110 7.18 11.42 -23.02
C ILE A 110 6.36 10.72 -24.13
N LYS A 111 6.63 9.44 -24.38
CA LYS A 111 5.81 8.63 -25.28
C LYS A 111 4.34 8.62 -24.85
N THR A 112 4.10 8.32 -23.57
CA THR A 112 2.73 8.21 -23.04
C THR A 112 2.01 9.56 -23.03
N ILE A 113 2.68 10.66 -22.65
CA ILE A 113 2.10 12.00 -22.76
C ILE A 113 1.73 12.29 -24.23
N ALA A 114 2.65 12.02 -25.17
CA ALA A 114 2.41 12.25 -26.60
C ALA A 114 1.22 11.44 -27.12
N GLN A 115 1.04 10.20 -26.68
CA GLN A 115 -0.10 9.36 -27.06
C GLN A 115 -1.43 9.87 -26.49
N LEU A 116 -1.43 10.33 -25.23
CA LEU A 116 -2.64 10.82 -24.55
C LEU A 116 -3.12 12.18 -25.07
N VAL A 117 -2.19 13.05 -25.48
CA VAL A 117 -2.50 14.39 -25.98
C VAL A 117 -2.85 14.39 -27.47
N ASN A 118 -2.20 13.48 -28.23
CA ASN A 118 -2.32 13.44 -29.68
C ASN A 118 -3.69 12.95 -30.15
N GLU A 119 -4.21 13.62 -31.19
CA GLU A 119 -5.34 13.15 -32.00
C GLU A 119 -4.84 12.95 -33.41
N PRO A 120 -4.58 11.71 -33.84
CA PRO A 120 -3.98 11.43 -35.15
C PRO A 120 -4.75 12.03 -36.33
N ASP A 121 -6.07 12.04 -36.28
CA ASP A 121 -6.93 12.58 -37.35
C ASP A 121 -6.82 14.12 -37.46
N GLN A 122 -6.57 14.81 -36.33
CA GLN A 122 -6.39 16.26 -36.31
C GLN A 122 -4.94 16.65 -36.57
N SER A 123 -4.00 15.96 -35.91
CA SER A 123 -2.59 16.31 -35.98
C SER A 123 -1.86 15.77 -37.19
N GLY A 124 -2.33 14.66 -37.76
CA GLY A 124 -1.61 13.89 -38.78
C GLY A 124 -0.35 13.20 -38.26
N ILE A 125 -0.19 13.10 -36.92
CA ILE A 125 0.99 12.54 -36.27
C ILE A 125 0.69 11.13 -35.76
N ASN A 126 1.58 10.19 -36.05
CA ASN A 126 1.56 8.85 -35.46
C ASN A 126 2.58 8.76 -34.33
N VAL A 127 2.17 8.32 -33.16
CA VAL A 127 3.04 8.07 -31.99
C VAL A 127 3.08 6.56 -31.71
N PRO A 128 4.01 5.81 -32.34
CA PRO A 128 4.10 4.36 -32.18
C PRO A 128 4.61 3.97 -30.79
N ASP A 129 4.24 2.78 -30.33
CA ASP A 129 4.69 2.25 -29.03
C ASP A 129 6.19 1.96 -28.97
N ARG A 130 6.82 1.65 -30.11
CA ARG A 130 8.23 1.25 -30.21
C ARG A 130 8.86 1.80 -31.47
N GLY A 131 10.21 1.83 -31.47
CA GLY A 131 10.98 2.13 -32.68
C GLY A 131 11.42 3.59 -32.81
N LEU A 132 11.15 4.44 -31.82
CA LEU A 132 11.63 5.83 -31.80
C LEU A 132 12.59 6.04 -30.63
N GLY A 133 13.56 6.93 -30.85
CA GLY A 133 14.41 7.44 -29.76
C GLY A 133 13.67 8.52 -28.93
N THR A 134 14.16 8.80 -27.72
CA THR A 134 13.58 9.81 -26.81
C THR A 134 13.40 11.17 -27.51
N GLY A 135 14.38 11.61 -28.28
CA GLY A 135 14.31 12.89 -29.03
C GLY A 135 13.20 12.93 -30.07
N ASP A 136 12.90 11.79 -30.73
CA ASP A 136 11.80 11.70 -31.71
C ASP A 136 10.43 11.71 -31.02
N TYR A 137 10.32 11.07 -29.84
CA TYR A 137 9.11 11.18 -29.02
C TYR A 137 8.85 12.62 -28.58
N TYR A 138 9.89 13.36 -28.13
CA TYR A 138 9.74 14.79 -27.84
C TYR A 138 9.27 15.60 -29.03
N LYS A 139 9.87 15.39 -30.20
CA LYS A 139 9.46 16.10 -31.43
C LYS A 139 7.98 15.87 -31.72
N ARG A 140 7.50 14.63 -31.59
CA ARG A 140 6.08 14.30 -31.80
C ARG A 140 5.19 14.88 -30.70
N LEU A 141 5.66 14.89 -29.46
CA LEU A 141 4.94 15.51 -28.35
C LEU A 141 4.71 17.00 -28.60
N TRP A 142 5.77 17.74 -28.93
CA TRP A 142 5.65 19.18 -29.17
C TRP A 142 4.71 19.49 -30.34
N GLN A 143 4.81 18.74 -31.41
CA GLN A 143 3.91 18.88 -32.55
C GLN A 143 2.46 18.51 -32.21
N ALA A 144 2.24 17.49 -31.38
CA ALA A 144 0.90 17.10 -30.94
C ALA A 144 0.28 18.17 -30.03
N ILE A 145 1.05 18.71 -29.09
CA ILE A 145 0.61 19.79 -28.22
C ILE A 145 0.17 20.99 -29.05
N ASP A 146 1.03 21.52 -29.92
CA ASP A 146 0.72 22.72 -30.75
C ASP A 146 -0.46 22.51 -31.72
N ARG A 147 -0.76 21.28 -32.11
CA ARG A 147 -1.85 21.01 -33.03
C ARG A 147 -3.18 20.62 -32.41
N CYS A 148 -3.11 20.08 -31.20
CA CYS A 148 -4.27 19.46 -30.58
C CYS A 148 -4.75 20.15 -29.31
N THR A 149 -4.02 21.15 -28.80
CA THR A 149 -4.36 21.78 -27.50
C THR A 149 -3.95 23.25 -27.47
N ASP A 150 -4.67 24.05 -26.68
CA ASP A 150 -4.22 25.37 -26.23
C ASP A 150 -3.40 25.25 -24.96
N VAL A 151 -3.81 24.32 -24.06
CA VAL A 151 -3.09 24.03 -22.82
C VAL A 151 -3.02 22.55 -22.59
N THR A 152 -1.85 22.06 -22.22
CA THR A 152 -1.64 20.67 -21.76
C THR A 152 -1.29 20.64 -20.27
N ILE A 153 -2.06 19.91 -19.45
CA ILE A 153 -1.77 19.69 -18.05
C ILE A 153 -1.15 18.29 -17.89
N VAL A 154 0.06 18.22 -17.38
CA VAL A 154 0.79 16.96 -17.12
C VAL A 154 0.81 16.71 -15.63
N ILE A 155 0.16 15.62 -15.19
CA ILE A 155 0.17 15.14 -13.82
C ILE A 155 1.14 13.97 -13.75
N LEU A 156 2.21 14.14 -13.00
CA LEU A 156 3.22 13.11 -12.73
C LEU A 156 3.03 12.64 -11.29
N ASP A 157 2.48 11.45 -11.09
CA ASP A 157 2.31 10.84 -9.77
C ASP A 157 3.57 10.03 -9.41
N GLU A 158 3.92 10.00 -8.12
CA GLU A 158 5.13 9.34 -7.61
C GLU A 158 6.42 9.82 -8.29
N ILE A 159 6.57 11.14 -8.48
CA ILE A 159 7.73 11.75 -9.17
C ILE A 159 9.08 11.41 -8.51
N ASP A 160 9.10 10.99 -7.26
CA ASP A 160 10.28 10.53 -6.54
C ASP A 160 10.78 9.15 -7.02
N MET A 161 10.05 8.49 -7.92
CA MET A 161 10.43 7.24 -8.58
C MET A 161 11.09 7.46 -9.95
N LEU A 162 11.18 8.71 -10.44
CA LEU A 162 11.85 9.04 -11.69
C LEU A 162 13.32 8.63 -11.66
N GLU A 163 13.82 8.08 -12.78
CA GLU A 163 15.25 7.76 -12.93
C GLU A 163 16.11 9.02 -12.94
N ASP A 164 15.60 10.10 -13.56
CA ASP A 164 16.22 11.43 -13.56
C ASP A 164 15.16 12.53 -13.65
N ASP A 165 15.56 13.80 -13.38
CA ASP A 165 14.69 14.96 -13.39
C ASP A 165 14.66 15.73 -14.73
N GLU A 166 15.30 15.21 -15.78
CA GLU A 166 15.37 15.86 -17.10
C GLU A 166 14.01 16.07 -17.74
N VAL A 167 13.07 15.12 -17.54
CA VAL A 167 11.71 15.23 -18.05
C VAL A 167 11.00 16.47 -17.48
N LEU A 168 11.16 16.77 -16.18
CA LEU A 168 10.59 17.96 -15.53
C LEU A 168 11.17 19.23 -16.14
N ARG A 169 12.49 19.28 -16.31
CA ARG A 169 13.19 20.43 -16.90
C ARG A 169 12.76 20.69 -18.35
N LYS A 170 12.63 19.65 -19.16
CA LYS A 170 12.27 19.81 -20.58
C LYS A 170 10.83 20.22 -20.77
N LEU A 171 9.92 19.68 -19.96
CA LEU A 171 8.50 20.05 -19.99
C LEU A 171 8.29 21.48 -19.51
N SER A 172 8.88 21.86 -18.35
CA SER A 172 8.70 23.21 -17.80
C SER A 172 9.29 24.35 -18.63
N ARG A 173 10.31 24.05 -19.46
CA ARG A 173 10.95 25.04 -20.33
C ARG A 173 10.54 24.92 -21.80
N ALA A 174 9.48 24.19 -22.11
CA ALA A 174 9.08 23.96 -23.48
C ALA A 174 8.75 25.28 -24.22
N GLY A 175 8.01 26.19 -23.58
CA GLY A 175 7.70 27.53 -24.08
C GLY A 175 8.94 28.42 -24.19
N GLU A 176 9.75 28.53 -23.12
CA GLU A 176 11.00 29.32 -23.12
C GLU A 176 11.95 28.91 -24.25
N ASN A 177 12.09 27.60 -24.48
CA ASN A 177 12.95 27.03 -25.50
C ASN A 177 12.33 27.00 -26.89
N ARG A 178 11.16 27.61 -27.08
CA ARG A 178 10.41 27.63 -28.36
C ARG A 178 10.19 26.24 -28.93
N ARG A 179 9.91 25.27 -28.07
CA ARG A 179 9.55 23.90 -28.48
C ARG A 179 8.09 23.79 -28.85
N ILE A 180 7.27 24.58 -28.18
CA ILE A 180 5.85 24.85 -28.47
C ILE A 180 5.69 26.34 -28.76
N SER A 181 4.75 26.70 -29.61
CA SER A 181 4.59 28.08 -30.11
C SER A 181 3.24 28.69 -29.72
N ASP A 182 2.18 27.95 -29.89
CA ASP A 182 0.80 28.42 -29.74
C ASP A 182 0.09 27.81 -28.52
N SER A 183 0.77 26.91 -27.83
CA SER A 183 0.23 26.18 -26.67
C SER A 183 1.09 26.35 -25.42
N SER A 184 0.56 25.96 -24.28
CA SER A 184 1.26 26.01 -23.00
C SER A 184 1.17 24.69 -22.22
N ILE A 185 2.07 24.51 -21.23
CA ILE A 185 2.15 23.32 -20.40
C ILE A 185 2.13 23.68 -18.93
N GLY A 186 1.18 23.10 -18.17
CA GLY A 186 1.19 23.08 -16.72
C GLY A 186 1.64 21.73 -16.17
N ILE A 187 2.42 21.70 -15.10
CA ILE A 187 2.90 20.48 -14.47
C ILE A 187 2.37 20.38 -13.05
N ILE A 188 1.78 19.25 -12.70
CA ILE A 188 1.49 18.87 -11.31
C ILE A 188 2.37 17.68 -10.98
N GLY A 189 3.36 17.88 -10.10
CA GLY A 189 4.21 16.82 -9.59
C GLY A 189 3.71 16.34 -8.23
N ILE A 190 3.52 15.05 -8.03
CA ILE A 190 3.01 14.46 -6.79
C ILE A 190 4.06 13.52 -6.21
N SER A 191 4.43 13.70 -4.92
CA SER A 191 5.35 12.81 -4.22
C SER A 191 4.83 12.43 -2.84
N ASN A 192 5.23 11.24 -2.41
CA ASN A 192 5.02 10.75 -1.04
C ASN A 192 6.13 11.23 -0.08
N LYS A 193 7.21 11.84 -0.59
CA LYS A 193 8.35 12.35 0.16
C LYS A 193 8.33 13.88 0.18
N ILE A 194 8.28 14.46 1.38
CA ILE A 194 8.26 15.93 1.57
C ILE A 194 9.61 16.55 1.21
N ASP A 195 10.68 15.81 1.38
CA ASP A 195 12.07 16.19 1.08
C ASP A 195 12.47 16.00 -0.39
N PHE A 196 11.56 15.53 -1.24
CA PHE A 196 11.84 15.31 -2.67
C PHE A 196 12.40 16.56 -3.38
N PRO A 197 11.92 17.80 -3.12
CA PRO A 197 12.48 19.00 -3.75
C PRO A 197 13.98 19.18 -3.47
N ASP A 198 14.48 18.71 -2.33
CA ASP A 198 15.90 18.83 -1.99
C ASP A 198 16.79 17.94 -2.88
N HIS A 199 16.20 16.88 -3.44
CA HIS A 199 16.88 15.93 -4.33
C HIS A 199 16.89 16.38 -5.80
N LEU A 200 16.05 17.35 -6.19
CA LEU A 200 16.04 17.89 -7.55
C LEU A 200 17.33 18.67 -7.83
N SER A 201 17.79 18.59 -9.08
CA SER A 201 18.92 19.39 -9.54
C SER A 201 18.60 20.91 -9.49
N GLU A 202 19.59 21.73 -9.20
CA GLU A 202 19.43 23.19 -9.15
C GLU A 202 18.86 23.77 -10.47
N ARG A 203 19.09 23.09 -11.59
CA ARG A 203 18.56 23.47 -12.90
C ARG A 203 17.05 23.27 -12.98
N VAL A 204 16.54 22.20 -12.40
CA VAL A 204 15.10 21.90 -12.31
C VAL A 204 14.45 22.83 -11.31
N LYS A 205 15.04 23.01 -10.12
CA LYS A 205 14.56 23.95 -9.10
C LYS A 205 14.37 25.37 -9.63
N SER A 206 15.27 25.82 -10.50
CA SER A 206 15.18 27.16 -11.11
C SER A 206 14.16 27.27 -12.23
N SER A 207 13.76 26.16 -12.86
CA SER A 207 12.79 26.14 -13.96
C SER A 207 11.34 25.96 -13.52
N LEU A 208 11.15 25.52 -12.29
CA LEU A 208 9.84 25.31 -11.72
C LEU A 208 9.57 26.41 -10.69
N SER A 209 8.56 27.26 -10.93
CA SER A 209 8.07 28.17 -9.90
C SER A 209 7.57 27.32 -8.72
N ARG A 210 7.99 27.64 -7.50
CA ARG A 210 7.81 26.79 -6.33
C ARG A 210 6.45 26.99 -5.67
N ASP A 211 5.38 26.61 -6.33
CA ASP A 211 4.12 26.43 -5.63
C ASP A 211 4.10 25.01 -5.03
N GLU A 212 4.15 24.95 -3.70
CA GLU A 212 4.15 23.71 -2.95
C GLU A 212 2.88 23.59 -2.14
N LEU A 213 2.30 22.39 -2.13
CA LEU A 213 1.07 22.07 -1.40
C LEU A 213 1.24 20.78 -0.63
N VAL A 214 1.02 20.84 0.69
CA VAL A 214 1.14 19.67 1.56
C VAL A 214 -0.24 19.14 1.92
N PHE A 215 -0.43 17.84 1.75
CA PHE A 215 -1.62 17.10 2.15
C PHE A 215 -1.36 16.39 3.48
N SER A 216 -1.98 16.87 4.54
CA SER A 216 -1.94 16.21 5.85
C SER A 216 -2.76 14.91 5.82
N PRO A 217 -2.38 13.88 6.60
CA PRO A 217 -3.23 12.72 6.82
C PRO A 217 -4.65 13.10 7.28
N TYR A 218 -5.62 12.27 6.95
CA TYR A 218 -6.99 12.46 7.46
C TYR A 218 -7.06 12.10 8.94
N ASP A 219 -7.82 12.86 9.69
CA ASP A 219 -8.20 12.49 11.06
C ASP A 219 -9.37 11.48 11.08
N ALA A 220 -9.67 10.96 12.27
CA ALA A 220 -10.73 9.95 12.41
C ALA A 220 -12.12 10.47 11.98
N ASN A 221 -12.44 11.74 12.24
CA ASN A 221 -13.73 12.32 11.89
C ASN A 221 -13.87 12.50 10.38
N GLN A 222 -12.81 12.97 9.73
CA GLN A 222 -12.75 13.07 8.26
C GLN A 222 -12.90 11.69 7.60
N LEU A 223 -12.28 10.65 8.18
CA LEU A 223 -12.43 9.28 7.67
C LEU A 223 -13.85 8.75 7.86
N VAL A 224 -14.49 9.04 8.99
CA VAL A 224 -15.92 8.72 9.18
C VAL A 224 -16.75 9.36 8.07
N GLU A 225 -16.56 10.66 7.82
CA GLU A 225 -17.33 11.38 6.79
C GLU A 225 -17.05 10.82 5.38
N ILE A 226 -15.80 10.49 5.07
CA ILE A 226 -15.40 9.85 3.80
C ILE A 226 -16.11 8.49 3.61
N LEU A 227 -16.23 7.70 4.67
CA LEU A 227 -16.91 6.40 4.62
C LEU A 227 -18.43 6.54 4.58
N GLU A 228 -18.99 7.49 5.31
CA GLU A 228 -20.42 7.79 5.25
C GLU A 228 -20.87 8.22 3.84
N LYS A 229 -20.06 9.00 3.13
CA LYS A 229 -20.28 9.36 1.71
C LYS A 229 -20.24 8.16 0.75
N ARG A 230 -19.93 6.98 1.24
CA ARG A 230 -19.86 5.70 0.49
C ARG A 230 -20.79 4.64 1.06
N ARG A 231 -21.63 5.00 2.03
CA ARG A 231 -22.61 4.08 2.65
C ARG A 231 -23.54 3.46 1.60
N ASP A 232 -23.87 4.20 0.55
CA ASP A 232 -24.69 3.77 -0.58
C ASP A 232 -24.05 2.67 -1.47
N ALA A 233 -22.80 2.30 -1.20
CA ALA A 233 -22.23 1.07 -1.76
C ALA A 233 -22.91 -0.19 -1.22
N PHE A 234 -23.58 -0.09 -0.06
CA PHE A 234 -24.26 -1.17 0.62
C PHE A 234 -25.77 -0.98 0.54
N HIS A 235 -26.53 -2.06 0.65
CA HIS A 235 -27.98 -1.96 0.80
C HIS A 235 -28.34 -1.30 2.13
N ASP A 236 -29.50 -0.67 2.18
CA ASP A 236 -30.01 0.01 3.39
C ASP A 236 -30.09 -0.97 4.58
N GLY A 237 -29.55 -0.54 5.73
CA GLY A 237 -29.57 -1.31 6.97
C GLY A 237 -28.54 -2.45 7.07
N VAL A 238 -27.74 -2.68 6.04
CA VAL A 238 -26.71 -3.75 6.05
C VAL A 238 -25.54 -3.42 6.98
N LEU A 239 -25.12 -2.15 7.04
CA LEU A 239 -24.04 -1.73 7.93
C LEU A 239 -24.56 -1.47 9.35
N SER A 240 -24.03 -2.20 10.34
CA SER A 240 -24.25 -1.88 11.76
C SER A 240 -23.63 -0.52 12.09
N ASP A 241 -24.20 0.19 13.09
CA ASP A 241 -23.83 1.58 13.40
C ASP A 241 -22.37 1.77 13.83
N ASP A 242 -21.74 0.74 14.35
CA ASP A 242 -20.35 0.72 14.81
C ASP A 242 -19.32 0.44 13.71
N VAL A 243 -19.72 -0.02 12.52
CA VAL A 243 -18.84 -0.42 11.42
C VAL A 243 -18.01 0.75 10.89
N ILE A 244 -18.65 1.86 10.52
CA ILE A 244 -17.95 3.03 9.97
C ILE A 244 -17.05 3.69 11.01
N PRO A 245 -17.51 3.98 12.25
CA PRO A 245 -16.65 4.55 13.29
C PRO A 245 -15.43 3.67 13.61
N LEU A 246 -15.61 2.35 13.71
CA LEU A 246 -14.50 1.42 13.96
C LEU A 246 -13.50 1.40 12.80
N THR A 247 -13.99 1.32 11.57
CA THR A 247 -13.14 1.32 10.36
C THR A 247 -12.30 2.60 10.29
N ALA A 248 -12.92 3.76 10.53
CA ALA A 248 -12.25 5.06 10.56
C ALA A 248 -11.19 5.14 11.66
N ALA A 249 -11.51 4.66 12.88
CA ALA A 249 -10.58 4.64 14.00
C ALA A 249 -9.34 3.76 13.71
N LEU A 250 -9.55 2.58 13.13
CA LEU A 250 -8.47 1.68 12.75
C LEU A 250 -7.55 2.29 11.68
N ALA A 251 -8.11 2.92 10.66
CA ALA A 251 -7.34 3.57 9.60
C ALA A 251 -6.62 4.84 10.11
N ALA A 252 -7.23 5.60 11.03
CA ALA A 252 -6.60 6.77 11.65
C ALA A 252 -5.36 6.39 12.48
N GLN A 253 -5.41 5.26 13.22
CA GLN A 253 -4.26 4.72 13.95
C GLN A 253 -3.09 4.36 13.02
N GLU A 254 -3.36 4.03 11.77
CA GLU A 254 -2.39 3.67 10.75
C GLU A 254 -2.10 4.82 9.77
N HIS A 255 -1.93 6.02 10.28
CA HIS A 255 -1.53 7.21 9.53
C HIS A 255 -2.62 7.94 8.74
N GLY A 256 -3.90 7.68 8.98
CA GLY A 256 -4.99 8.43 8.34
C GLY A 256 -5.09 8.24 6.82
N ASP A 257 -4.89 7.02 6.35
CA ASP A 257 -4.97 6.62 4.94
C ASP A 257 -6.42 6.30 4.56
N ALA A 258 -7.05 7.14 3.72
CA ALA A 258 -8.42 6.93 3.28
C ALA A 258 -8.58 5.72 2.34
N ARG A 259 -7.56 5.37 1.54
CA ARG A 259 -7.60 4.16 0.69
C ARG A 259 -7.71 2.93 1.57
N LYS A 260 -6.92 2.87 2.64
CA LYS A 260 -6.95 1.77 3.59
C LYS A 260 -8.28 1.67 4.33
N ALA A 261 -8.87 2.81 4.73
CA ALA A 261 -10.21 2.84 5.33
C ALA A 261 -11.27 2.24 4.40
N ILE A 262 -11.26 2.64 3.13
CA ILE A 262 -12.19 2.15 2.11
C ILE A 262 -11.96 0.65 1.84
N ASP A 263 -10.72 0.20 1.77
CA ASP A 263 -10.36 -1.22 1.57
C ASP A 263 -10.83 -2.10 2.74
N ILE A 264 -10.62 -1.66 3.97
CA ILE A 264 -11.11 -2.37 5.16
C ILE A 264 -12.64 -2.49 5.10
N LEU A 265 -13.36 -1.40 4.80
CA LEU A 265 -14.82 -1.42 4.69
C LEU A 265 -15.31 -2.35 3.59
N ARG A 266 -14.67 -2.31 2.40
CA ARG A 266 -14.97 -3.20 1.29
C ARG A 266 -14.74 -4.66 1.66
N ASN A 267 -13.59 -4.97 2.26
CA ASN A 267 -13.25 -6.33 2.68
C ASN A 267 -14.18 -6.83 3.79
N ALA A 268 -14.63 -5.99 4.72
CA ALA A 268 -15.63 -6.35 5.73
C ALA A 268 -16.94 -6.81 5.07
N GLY A 269 -17.42 -6.05 4.07
CA GLY A 269 -18.60 -6.45 3.29
C GLY A 269 -18.41 -7.78 2.53
N ARG A 270 -17.23 -7.98 1.94
CA ARG A 270 -16.90 -9.24 1.26
C ARG A 270 -16.83 -10.45 2.19
N ILE A 271 -16.34 -10.24 3.43
CA ILE A 271 -16.29 -11.29 4.45
C ILE A 271 -17.70 -11.65 4.87
N ALA A 272 -18.56 -10.67 5.20
CA ALA A 272 -19.97 -10.92 5.53
C ALA A 272 -20.69 -11.68 4.41
N LYS A 273 -20.53 -11.25 3.17
CA LYS A 273 -21.10 -11.94 1.99
C LYS A 273 -20.61 -13.39 1.88
N LYS A 274 -19.32 -13.66 2.14
CA LYS A 274 -18.74 -15.02 2.10
C LYS A 274 -19.29 -15.89 3.22
N GLN A 275 -19.54 -15.33 4.40
CA GLN A 275 -20.14 -16.00 5.56
C GLN A 275 -21.66 -16.16 5.42
N THR A 276 -22.24 -15.62 4.33
CA THR A 276 -23.70 -15.60 4.10
C THR A 276 -24.47 -14.75 5.11
N ASP A 277 -23.78 -13.80 5.77
CA ASP A 277 -24.39 -12.85 6.67
C ASP A 277 -25.07 -11.72 5.88
N THR A 278 -26.21 -11.26 6.38
CA THR A 278 -26.99 -10.17 5.80
C THR A 278 -26.58 -8.80 6.35
N HIS A 279 -25.74 -8.79 7.39
CA HIS A 279 -25.28 -7.57 8.05
C HIS A 279 -23.78 -7.57 8.19
N VAL A 280 -23.16 -6.42 7.97
CA VAL A 280 -21.74 -6.17 8.25
C VAL A 280 -21.62 -5.65 9.68
N THR A 281 -20.76 -6.28 10.48
CA THR A 281 -20.56 -5.98 11.90
C THR A 281 -19.12 -5.57 12.20
N ALA A 282 -18.88 -5.09 13.43
CA ALA A 282 -17.53 -4.80 13.92
C ALA A 282 -16.54 -5.99 13.85
N GLU A 283 -17.03 -7.22 13.93
CA GLU A 283 -16.21 -8.42 13.80
C GLU A 283 -15.68 -8.56 12.37
N HIS A 284 -16.55 -8.40 11.37
CA HIS A 284 -16.14 -8.39 9.96
C HIS A 284 -15.08 -7.30 9.66
N VAL A 285 -15.18 -6.14 10.34
CA VAL A 285 -14.18 -5.06 10.20
C VAL A 285 -12.82 -5.48 10.76
N ARG A 286 -12.78 -6.15 11.93
CA ARG A 286 -11.54 -6.65 12.53
C ARG A 286 -10.89 -7.74 11.68
N ASP A 287 -11.71 -8.68 11.18
CA ASP A 287 -11.26 -9.73 10.27
C ASP A 287 -10.74 -9.14 8.96
N ALA A 288 -11.41 -8.11 8.43
CA ALA A 288 -10.98 -7.42 7.22
C ALA A 288 -9.62 -6.73 7.40
N LYS A 289 -9.42 -6.08 8.56
CA LYS A 289 -8.14 -5.46 8.89
C LYS A 289 -7.03 -6.50 8.93
N GLU A 290 -7.22 -7.58 9.70
CA GLU A 290 -6.23 -8.67 9.82
C GLU A 290 -5.90 -9.27 8.45
N LYS A 291 -6.91 -9.48 7.61
CA LYS A 291 -6.72 -9.99 6.25
C LYS A 291 -5.92 -9.02 5.39
N THR A 292 -6.24 -7.73 5.41
CA THR A 292 -5.54 -6.71 4.61
C THR A 292 -4.06 -6.62 5.00
N GLU A 293 -3.76 -6.67 6.31
CA GLU A 293 -2.39 -6.70 6.82
C GLU A 293 -1.65 -7.98 6.40
N ALA A 294 -2.34 -9.13 6.47
CA ALA A 294 -1.79 -10.41 6.06
C ALA A 294 -1.49 -10.47 4.55
N ASP A 295 -2.38 -9.96 3.71
CA ASP A 295 -2.22 -9.95 2.26
C ASP A 295 -1.04 -9.03 1.87
N ARG A 296 -0.94 -7.83 2.45
CA ARG A 296 0.20 -6.92 2.27
C ARG A 296 1.52 -7.54 2.69
N PHE A 297 1.56 -8.17 3.86
CA PHE A 297 2.77 -8.84 4.33
C PHE A 297 3.16 -10.00 3.41
N ASN A 298 2.18 -10.77 2.91
CA ASN A 298 2.42 -11.83 1.95
C ASN A 298 3.08 -11.31 0.66
N GLU A 299 2.60 -10.20 0.10
CA GLU A 299 3.21 -9.56 -1.08
C GLU A 299 4.68 -9.20 -0.84
N LEU A 300 5.01 -8.65 0.33
CA LEU A 300 6.39 -8.27 0.67
C LEU A 300 7.34 -9.47 0.73
N ILE A 301 6.85 -10.65 1.13
CA ILE A 301 7.69 -11.84 1.33
C ILE A 301 7.51 -12.93 0.26
N GLU A 302 6.60 -12.75 -0.71
CA GLU A 302 6.27 -13.79 -1.70
C GLU A 302 7.51 -14.31 -2.45
N GLY A 303 8.37 -13.40 -2.93
CA GLY A 303 9.62 -13.74 -3.61
C GLY A 303 10.79 -14.11 -2.68
N SER A 304 10.61 -14.08 -1.36
CA SER A 304 11.71 -14.33 -0.42
C SER A 304 12.12 -15.81 -0.38
N PRO A 305 13.45 -16.10 -0.34
CA PRO A 305 13.96 -17.45 -0.18
C PRO A 305 13.43 -18.10 1.11
N GLN A 306 13.29 -19.42 1.12
CA GLN A 306 12.79 -20.18 2.28
C GLN A 306 13.61 -19.98 3.54
N GLN A 307 14.93 -19.85 3.41
CA GLN A 307 15.81 -19.53 4.51
C GLN A 307 15.48 -18.17 5.15
N ALA A 308 15.12 -17.19 4.33
CA ALA A 308 14.67 -15.88 4.82
C ALA A 308 13.34 -15.99 5.57
N LYS A 309 12.39 -16.77 5.07
CA LYS A 309 11.11 -17.05 5.75
C LYS A 309 11.31 -17.78 7.07
N ALA A 310 12.23 -18.75 7.15
CA ALA A 310 12.58 -19.45 8.38
C ALA A 310 13.26 -18.52 9.41
N ILE A 311 14.07 -17.57 8.98
CA ILE A 311 14.67 -16.54 9.84
C ILE A 311 13.59 -15.58 10.38
N LEU A 312 12.67 -15.13 9.52
CA LEU A 312 11.52 -14.31 9.93
C LEU A 312 10.63 -15.05 10.93
N TYR A 313 10.34 -16.33 10.69
CA TYR A 313 9.59 -17.16 11.62
C TYR A 313 10.29 -17.27 12.98
N SER A 314 11.61 -17.40 12.97
CA SER A 314 12.41 -17.42 14.22
C SER A 314 12.30 -16.12 15.02
N LEU A 315 12.34 -14.97 14.34
CA LEU A 315 12.14 -13.66 14.96
C LEU A 315 10.69 -13.51 15.48
N THR A 316 9.71 -14.04 14.75
CA THR A 316 8.30 -14.04 15.16
C THR A 316 8.09 -14.80 16.44
N LEU A 317 8.61 -16.03 16.55
CA LEU A 317 8.52 -16.84 17.78
C LEU A 317 9.20 -16.15 18.97
N LEU A 318 10.36 -15.54 18.78
CA LEU A 318 11.04 -14.78 19.83
C LEU A 318 10.19 -13.61 20.30
N THR A 319 9.50 -12.93 19.38
CA THR A 319 8.66 -11.78 19.71
C THR A 319 7.36 -12.19 20.42
N GLU A 320 6.76 -13.34 20.05
CA GLU A 320 5.56 -13.88 20.71
C GLU A 320 5.86 -14.38 22.13
N ASN A 321 7.00 -15.04 22.30
CA ASN A 321 7.36 -15.70 23.57
C ASN A 321 8.12 -14.80 24.56
N SER A 322 8.29 -13.50 24.23
CA SER A 322 9.03 -12.56 25.07
C SER A 322 8.30 -11.23 25.22
N SER A 323 8.50 -10.54 26.32
CA SER A 323 8.10 -9.14 26.47
C SER A 323 9.00 -8.17 25.68
N GLN A 324 10.15 -8.63 25.21
CA GLN A 324 11.05 -7.86 24.36
C GLN A 324 10.58 -7.89 22.91
N LYS A 325 10.69 -6.78 22.22
CA LYS A 325 10.35 -6.65 20.79
C LYS A 325 11.58 -6.60 19.88
N GLU A 326 12.76 -6.44 20.44
CA GLU A 326 14.02 -6.29 19.71
C GLU A 326 15.03 -7.36 20.12
N PHE A 327 15.62 -8.03 19.15
CA PHE A 327 16.52 -9.14 19.38
C PHE A 327 17.84 -8.97 18.63
N PRO A 328 19.01 -9.20 19.27
CA PRO A 328 20.30 -9.25 18.60
C PRO A 328 20.35 -10.39 17.56
N THR A 329 21.10 -10.18 16.48
CA THR A 329 21.32 -11.17 15.42
C THR A 329 21.66 -12.56 15.98
N LYS A 330 22.52 -12.65 17.01
CA LYS A 330 22.94 -13.91 17.62
C LYS A 330 21.78 -14.70 18.25
N ILE A 331 20.83 -14.01 18.88
CA ILE A 331 19.64 -14.67 19.46
C ILE A 331 18.75 -15.22 18.36
N ILE A 332 18.49 -14.42 17.31
CA ILE A 332 17.71 -14.83 16.14
C ILE A 332 18.39 -16.03 15.46
N TYR A 333 19.72 -16.00 15.31
CA TYR A 333 20.49 -17.09 14.73
C TYR A 333 20.36 -18.40 15.53
N ASN A 334 20.38 -18.32 16.87
CA ASN A 334 20.20 -19.51 17.70
C ASN A 334 18.81 -20.13 17.56
N GLN A 335 17.77 -19.31 17.48
CA GLN A 335 16.40 -19.77 17.24
C GLN A 335 16.28 -20.35 15.82
N TYR A 336 16.83 -19.66 14.81
CA TYR A 336 16.85 -20.12 13.43
C TYR A 336 17.49 -21.51 13.28
N LYS A 337 18.59 -21.79 13.99
CA LYS A 337 19.22 -23.12 13.95
C LYS A 337 18.30 -24.25 14.38
N GLN A 338 17.40 -23.97 15.34
CA GLN A 338 16.43 -24.95 15.80
C GLN A 338 15.35 -25.16 14.72
N ILE A 339 14.83 -24.07 14.18
CA ILE A 339 13.82 -24.11 13.10
C ILE A 339 14.37 -24.78 11.83
N ALA A 340 15.59 -24.44 11.41
CA ALA A 340 16.21 -25.02 10.24
C ALA A 340 16.38 -26.55 10.37
N LYS A 341 16.73 -27.05 11.59
CA LYS A 341 16.82 -28.48 11.86
C LYS A 341 15.46 -29.18 11.84
N GLN A 342 14.41 -28.52 12.34
CA GLN A 342 13.04 -29.07 12.29
C GLN A 342 12.51 -29.18 10.86
N LEU A 343 12.93 -28.26 9.97
CA LEU A 343 12.54 -28.23 8.58
C LEU A 343 13.48 -29.04 7.66
N ASP A 344 14.49 -29.70 8.21
CA ASP A 344 15.55 -30.38 7.45
C ASP A 344 16.25 -29.46 6.44
N PHE A 345 16.50 -28.20 6.85
CA PHE A 345 17.23 -27.22 6.06
C PHE A 345 18.72 -27.22 6.45
N ASP A 346 19.60 -27.00 5.46
CA ASP A 346 20.98 -26.69 5.72
C ASP A 346 21.11 -25.40 6.54
N VAL A 347 21.79 -25.48 7.69
CA VAL A 347 21.97 -24.34 8.59
C VAL A 347 22.95 -23.34 7.98
N LEU A 348 22.49 -22.14 7.69
CA LEU A 348 23.34 -21.05 7.21
C LEU A 348 24.31 -20.55 8.29
N SER A 349 25.41 -19.91 7.86
CA SER A 349 26.31 -19.20 8.79
C SER A 349 25.63 -17.97 9.42
N GLU A 350 26.07 -17.55 10.62
CA GLU A 350 25.56 -16.34 11.28
C GLU A 350 25.72 -15.10 10.40
N ARG A 351 26.81 -15.01 9.62
CA ARG A 351 27.05 -13.93 8.67
C ARG A 351 25.96 -13.90 7.58
N ARG A 352 25.59 -15.05 7.00
CA ARG A 352 24.54 -15.10 5.96
C ARG A 352 23.17 -14.75 6.53
N VAL A 353 22.88 -15.16 7.77
CA VAL A 353 21.65 -14.75 8.47
C VAL A 353 21.62 -13.22 8.66
N GLN A 354 22.75 -12.62 9.03
CA GLN A 354 22.84 -11.16 9.14
C GLN A 354 22.61 -10.44 7.80
N GLU A 355 23.16 -10.97 6.70
CA GLU A 355 22.91 -10.42 5.35
C GLU A 355 21.42 -10.49 4.99
N ILE A 356 20.77 -11.63 5.23
CA ILE A 356 19.32 -11.80 5.00
C ILE A 356 18.49 -10.84 5.86
N LEU A 357 18.84 -10.67 7.15
CA LEU A 357 18.16 -9.68 7.99
C LEU A 357 18.31 -8.24 7.45
N GLN A 358 19.45 -7.89 6.84
CA GLN A 358 19.61 -6.59 6.17
C GLN A 358 18.74 -6.49 4.92
N GLU A 359 18.64 -7.57 4.12
CA GLU A 359 17.71 -7.62 2.97
C GLU A 359 16.26 -7.42 3.43
N GLN A 360 15.84 -8.07 4.54
CA GLN A 360 14.48 -7.90 5.09
C GLN A 360 14.24 -6.49 5.68
N ASN A 361 15.28 -5.84 6.21
CA ASN A 361 15.21 -4.46 6.63
C ASN A 361 15.03 -3.50 5.43
N PHE A 362 15.72 -3.76 4.32
CA PHE A 362 15.55 -3.00 3.09
C PHE A 362 14.13 -3.12 2.52
N LEU A 363 13.52 -4.31 2.63
CA LEU A 363 12.13 -4.56 2.23
C LEU A 363 11.08 -4.02 3.23
N ASN A 364 11.50 -3.33 4.30
CA ASN A 364 10.61 -2.85 5.36
C ASN A 364 9.76 -3.95 6.03
N VAL A 365 10.26 -5.17 6.07
CA VAL A 365 9.65 -6.30 6.80
C VAL A 365 10.04 -6.26 8.28
N ILE A 366 11.28 -5.87 8.54
CA ILE A 366 11.82 -5.67 9.89
C ILE A 366 12.49 -4.31 9.97
N GLN A 367 12.73 -3.83 11.19
CA GLN A 367 13.61 -2.70 11.47
C GLN A 367 14.89 -3.19 12.13
N SER A 368 16.03 -2.68 11.64
CA SER A 368 17.35 -3.01 12.18
C SER A 368 18.05 -1.76 12.68
N GLU A 369 18.42 -1.74 13.96
CA GLU A 369 19.17 -0.65 14.58
C GLU A 369 20.56 -1.11 14.98
N ARG A 370 21.58 -0.29 14.73
CA ARG A 370 22.96 -0.54 15.16
C ARG A 370 23.23 0.14 16.49
N GLU A 371 23.42 -0.60 17.56
CA GLU A 371 23.94 -0.07 18.81
C GLU A 371 25.46 0.10 18.71
N GLY A 372 25.93 1.34 18.57
CA GLY A 372 27.34 1.72 18.66
C GLY A 372 27.74 1.84 20.13
N ARG A 373 28.34 0.83 20.72
CA ARG A 373 29.06 0.96 22.00
C ARG A 373 30.53 1.23 21.69
N GLY A 374 30.99 2.46 21.88
CA GLY A 374 32.34 3.00 21.97
C GLY A 374 33.52 2.15 21.45
N ARG A 375 34.65 2.78 21.17
CA ARG A 375 35.90 2.17 20.66
C ARG A 375 36.23 0.86 21.39
N GLY A 376 36.09 -0.31 20.71
CA GLY A 376 36.62 -1.59 21.17
C GLY A 376 35.64 -2.75 21.34
N ARG A 377 34.30 -2.57 21.23
CA ARG A 377 33.31 -3.66 21.24
C ARG A 377 32.47 -3.58 19.97
N GLY A 378 32.47 -4.65 19.18
CA GLY A 378 31.79 -4.73 17.90
C GLY A 378 30.32 -4.25 17.95
N ALA A 379 29.90 -3.51 16.93
CA ALA A 379 28.53 -3.04 16.78
C ALA A 379 27.60 -4.26 16.66
N HIS A 380 26.64 -4.40 17.55
CA HIS A 380 25.61 -5.42 17.48
C HIS A 380 24.34 -4.79 16.89
N ALA A 381 23.83 -5.39 15.82
CA ALA A 381 22.52 -5.01 15.26
C ALA A 381 21.42 -5.70 16.09
N LYS A 382 20.37 -4.93 16.43
CA LYS A 382 19.10 -5.44 16.94
C LYS A 382 18.05 -5.33 15.86
N HIS A 383 17.14 -6.29 15.85
CA HIS A 383 16.10 -6.40 14.83
C HIS A 383 14.74 -6.57 15.50
N ARG A 384 13.71 -5.91 14.94
CA ARG A 384 12.32 -6.07 15.36
C ARG A 384 11.40 -6.23 14.16
N LEU A 385 10.30 -6.96 14.34
CA LEU A 385 9.23 -7.01 13.36
C LEU A 385 8.54 -5.65 13.26
N LEU A 386 8.15 -5.26 12.05
CA LEU A 386 7.32 -4.08 11.81
C LEU A 386 5.84 -4.43 11.82
N GLU A 387 5.50 -5.67 11.49
CA GLU A 387 4.12 -6.18 11.49
C GLU A 387 3.80 -6.99 12.77
N ASN A 388 2.50 -7.21 13.00
CA ASN A 388 2.02 -8.00 14.13
C ASN A 388 2.53 -9.45 14.04
N PRO A 389 3.19 -9.98 15.09
CA PRO A 389 3.74 -11.33 15.08
C PRO A 389 2.75 -12.43 14.70
N SER A 390 1.50 -12.36 15.17
CA SER A 390 0.46 -13.36 14.84
C SER A 390 0.10 -13.33 13.35
N ILE A 391 0.10 -12.17 12.70
CA ILE A 391 -0.12 -12.04 11.26
C ILE A 391 1.07 -12.60 10.48
N VAL A 392 2.30 -12.22 10.88
CA VAL A 392 3.53 -12.73 10.27
C VAL A 392 3.56 -14.26 10.34
N LYS A 393 3.27 -14.83 11.50
CA LYS A 393 3.19 -16.28 11.70
C LYS A 393 2.18 -16.95 10.77
N LYS A 394 0.95 -16.43 10.75
CA LYS A 394 -0.14 -16.95 9.92
C LYS A 394 0.19 -16.94 8.43
N VAL A 395 0.89 -15.89 7.96
CA VAL A 395 1.31 -15.78 6.56
C VAL A 395 2.45 -16.74 6.25
N LEU A 396 3.48 -16.81 7.11
CA LEU A 396 4.62 -17.69 6.92
C LEU A 396 4.23 -19.18 6.89
N LEU A 397 3.27 -19.59 7.73
CA LEU A 397 2.76 -20.98 7.77
C LEU A 397 1.91 -21.36 6.56
N ARG A 398 1.48 -20.41 5.71
CA ARG A 398 0.87 -20.72 4.41
C ARG A 398 1.87 -21.32 3.42
N ASP A 399 3.16 -21.09 3.60
CA ASP A 399 4.19 -21.72 2.79
C ASP A 399 4.29 -23.20 3.15
N ALA A 400 4.04 -24.09 2.18
CA ALA A 400 3.98 -25.54 2.39
C ALA A 400 5.24 -26.14 3.05
N ARG A 401 6.38 -25.44 2.98
CA ARG A 401 7.65 -25.90 3.57
C ARG A 401 7.82 -25.48 5.04
N LEU A 402 7.07 -24.46 5.50
CA LEU A 402 7.02 -24.05 6.89
C LEU A 402 5.80 -24.63 7.63
N ALA A 403 4.80 -25.09 6.90
CA ALA A 403 3.58 -25.70 7.46
C ALA A 403 3.84 -26.81 8.53
N PRO A 404 4.89 -27.67 8.43
CA PRO A 404 5.19 -28.65 9.47
C PRO A 404 5.48 -28.04 10.86
N LEU A 405 5.79 -26.76 10.94
CA LEU A 405 6.02 -26.07 12.22
C LEU A 405 4.73 -25.84 13.03
N GLU A 406 3.57 -25.82 12.38
CA GLU A 406 2.27 -25.68 13.03
C GLU A 406 1.91 -26.93 13.86
N ASP A 407 2.23 -28.12 13.35
CA ASP A 407 1.94 -29.40 14.04
C ASP A 407 2.79 -29.58 15.32
N VAL A 408 3.98 -29.02 15.37
CA VAL A 408 4.88 -29.13 16.53
C VAL A 408 4.37 -28.29 17.70
N GLU A 409 3.76 -27.14 17.44
CA GLU A 409 3.21 -26.26 18.49
C GLU A 409 1.90 -26.82 19.07
N THR A 410 1.05 -27.42 18.24
CA THR A 410 -0.21 -28.05 18.68
C THR A 410 0.04 -29.35 19.44
N GLY A 411 1.11 -30.09 19.13
CA GLY A 411 1.47 -31.34 19.80
C GLY A 411 2.08 -31.17 21.20
N SER A 412 2.64 -30.01 21.52
CA SER A 412 3.26 -29.75 22.83
C SER A 412 2.26 -29.40 23.93
N SER A 413 1.00 -29.11 23.61
CA SER A 413 -0.08 -28.78 24.56
C SER A 413 -0.88 -29.98 25.07
N THR A 414 -0.62 -31.22 24.59
CA THR A 414 -1.41 -32.42 24.93
C THR A 414 -0.69 -33.46 25.79
N SER A 415 0.52 -33.23 26.28
CA SER A 415 1.24 -34.17 27.16
C SER A 415 1.21 -33.79 28.63
N GLY A 416 0.03 -33.69 29.21
CA GLY A 416 -0.22 -33.42 30.61
C GLY A 416 -1.35 -34.29 31.17
N HIS A 417 -1.39 -35.62 30.86
CA HIS A 417 -2.30 -36.51 31.54
C HIS A 417 -1.53 -37.71 32.10
N THR A 418 -1.26 -37.68 33.40
CA THR A 418 -0.84 -38.82 34.21
C THR A 418 -2.02 -39.79 34.35
N PRO A 419 -1.85 -41.07 34.07
CA PRO A 419 -2.93 -42.06 34.35
C PRO A 419 -2.89 -42.44 35.84
N GLY A 420 -4.04 -42.28 36.46
CA GLY A 420 -4.31 -42.69 37.85
C GLY A 420 -4.20 -44.21 38.04
N SER A 421 -3.65 -44.55 39.17
CA SER A 421 -3.57 -45.86 39.75
C SER A 421 -4.96 -46.40 40.14
N GLY A 422 -5.36 -47.55 39.58
CA GLY A 422 -6.47 -48.34 40.08
C GLY A 422 -6.04 -49.35 41.16
N PRO A 423 -6.96 -49.86 41.97
CA PRO A 423 -6.66 -50.53 43.22
C PRO A 423 -6.38 -52.05 43.05
N LYS A 424 -5.46 -52.60 43.88
CA LYS A 424 -5.35 -54.04 44.12
C LYS A 424 -5.70 -54.37 45.56
N SER A 425 -6.64 -55.28 45.69
CA SER A 425 -7.07 -55.95 46.90
C SER A 425 -6.13 -57.07 47.34
N GLY A 426 -5.91 -57.19 48.63
CA GLY A 426 -6.05 -58.44 49.36
C GLY A 426 -4.81 -59.26 49.73
N ALA A 427 -4.78 -59.58 51.02
CA ALA A 427 -4.30 -60.75 51.81
C ALA A 427 -2.93 -60.61 52.49
N GLN A 428 -2.99 -60.35 53.73
CA GLN A 428 -2.78 -61.16 54.94
C GLN A 428 -1.43 -61.90 55.08
N ALA A 429 -0.82 -61.65 56.24
CA ALA A 429 -0.25 -62.48 57.25
C ALA A 429 1.24 -62.30 57.59
N ASP A 430 1.39 -62.08 58.81
CA ASP A 430 2.30 -62.52 59.85
C ASP A 430 3.60 -61.75 60.11
N SER A 431 3.55 -61.23 61.34
CA SER A 431 4.69 -60.83 62.24
C SER A 431 5.36 -62.13 62.78
N PRO A 432 6.45 -62.17 63.58
CA PRO A 432 7.07 -61.09 64.34
C PRO A 432 8.62 -61.17 64.52
N THR A 433 9.10 -60.27 65.35
CA THR A 433 10.34 -60.34 66.24
C THR A 433 11.65 -60.04 65.48
N ASP A 434 12.61 -59.44 66.04
CA ASP A 434 12.97 -58.80 67.33
C ASP A 434 14.40 -58.22 67.22
N SER A 435 14.67 -57.29 68.11
CA SER A 435 15.89 -56.94 68.72
C SER A 435 17.08 -56.25 68.03
N SER A 436 17.36 -55.08 68.56
CA SER A 436 18.63 -54.61 69.17
C SER A 436 19.84 -54.44 68.23
N ASP A 437 20.60 -53.45 68.25
CA ASP A 437 21.23 -52.59 69.24
C ASP A 437 22.14 -51.59 68.51
N GLN A 438 22.20 -50.49 69.08
CA GLN A 438 23.28 -49.50 68.90
C GLN A 438 24.63 -50.01 69.45
N PRO A 439 25.75 -49.40 69.22
CA PRO A 439 25.95 -47.97 69.40
C PRO A 439 26.33 -47.17 68.19
#